data_4439a8018dcb92652f666f7a6dc7631b
#
_entry.id   4439a8018dcb92652f666f7a6dc7631b
#
_cell.length_a   1.000
_cell.length_b   1.000
_cell.length_c   1.000
_cell.angle_alpha   90.00
_cell.angle_beta   90.00
_cell.angle_gamma   90.00
#
_symmetry.space_group_name_H-M   'P 1'
#
loop_
_entity.id
_entity.type
_entity.pdbx_description
1 polymer ?
#
loop_
_entity_poly.entity_id
_entity_poly.type
_entity_poly.pdbx_seq_one_letter_code
_entity_poly.pdbx_strand_id
1 'polypeptide(L)'
;MTHPPAAPASAGPGAFVLGVDSGGSGLRVALGRVGLTGPLSTTVCAEPVRTGPGGIDAGHLLDQLLPAARELLERAAASDDAATGTATTGTATTGEIAALAIGAAGMATLGERLRAELPGALADALGVRRVALAADAVTAYAGAVGQRPGAVVAGGTGMIALGTDLKEWHRADGWGHLLGDSGGGAWIGRAGLDAAMRAHDGRRGGSAALLDRLRAVFGPAEELPGLLYPRSDRPAVLASFAPEVAACAGADPVAAGILRQAAGHIAEAAAAVCPPPAGTAGPGGEGSKGDGAAPSDESGEGGEVALTGGLFRMGEPLVAPVREELARLLPGARVTAATGDPLTGALRIARALAAGDLRLPRHPTMLFVPSEHGPGEHGGTAVRGEPRTG
;
A
#
# COMPACT_ATOMS: atom_id res chain seq x y z
N MET A 1 -18.66 -18.53 35.72
CA MET A 1 -17.81 -19.09 34.63
C MET A 1 -18.46 -18.70 33.31
N THR A 2 -18.09 -17.57 32.78
CA THR A 2 -18.55 -17.06 31.48
C THR A 2 -17.70 -17.75 30.39
N HIS A 3 -18.36 -18.53 29.55
CA HIS A 3 -17.72 -19.14 28.37
C HIS A 3 -17.15 -18.03 27.47
N PRO A 4 -15.91 -18.17 26.98
CA PRO A 4 -15.43 -17.24 25.95
C PRO A 4 -16.34 -17.37 24.73
N PRO A 5 -16.68 -16.25 24.05
CA PRO A 5 -17.47 -16.30 22.83
C PRO A 5 -16.78 -17.16 21.78
N ALA A 6 -17.55 -18.02 21.14
CA ALA A 6 -17.05 -18.87 20.05
C ALA A 6 -16.42 -18.00 18.95
N ALA A 7 -15.22 -18.38 18.52
CA ALA A 7 -14.60 -17.74 17.36
C ALA A 7 -15.55 -17.84 16.17
N PRO A 8 -15.73 -16.77 15.39
CA PRO A 8 -16.63 -16.79 14.25
C PRO A 8 -16.20 -17.85 13.26
N ALA A 9 -17.16 -18.64 12.78
CA ALA A 9 -16.91 -19.71 11.81
C ALA A 9 -16.20 -19.15 10.58
N SER A 10 -15.09 -19.78 10.16
CA SER A 10 -14.41 -19.45 8.91
C SER A 10 -15.38 -19.61 7.72
N ALA A 11 -15.31 -18.71 6.75
CA ALA A 11 -16.12 -18.84 5.55
C ALA A 11 -15.69 -20.09 4.76
N GLY A 12 -16.67 -20.83 4.26
CA GLY A 12 -16.42 -22.02 3.45
C GLY A 12 -15.65 -21.70 2.16
N PRO A 13 -14.96 -22.70 1.59
CA PRO A 13 -14.31 -22.55 0.28
C PRO A 13 -15.36 -22.16 -0.77
N GLY A 14 -15.00 -21.20 -1.63
CA GLY A 14 -15.88 -20.68 -2.67
C GLY A 14 -16.67 -19.43 -2.31
N ALA A 15 -16.72 -19.00 -1.06
CA ALA A 15 -17.35 -17.72 -0.67
C ALA A 15 -16.66 -16.54 -1.34
N PHE A 16 -17.43 -15.51 -1.73
CA PHE A 16 -16.90 -14.31 -2.36
C PHE A 16 -16.15 -13.41 -1.38
N VAL A 17 -15.12 -12.76 -1.89
CA VAL A 17 -14.37 -11.71 -1.18
C VAL A 17 -14.09 -10.54 -2.12
N LEU A 18 -14.01 -9.32 -1.59
CA LEU A 18 -13.70 -8.12 -2.33
C LEU A 18 -12.38 -7.51 -1.85
N GLY A 19 -11.52 -7.18 -2.81
CA GLY A 19 -10.34 -6.34 -2.60
C GLY A 19 -10.53 -4.99 -3.28
N VAL A 20 -10.18 -3.91 -2.61
CA VAL A 20 -10.31 -2.54 -3.11
C VAL A 20 -8.99 -1.80 -2.93
N ASP A 21 -8.57 -1.08 -3.95
CA ASP A 21 -7.40 -0.22 -3.92
C ASP A 21 -7.81 1.19 -4.38
N SER A 22 -7.70 2.16 -3.46
CA SER A 22 -8.03 3.56 -3.67
C SER A 22 -6.75 4.40 -3.65
N GLY A 23 -6.38 4.93 -4.81
CA GLY A 23 -5.18 5.74 -5.00
C GLY A 23 -5.43 6.96 -5.88
N GLY A 24 -4.37 7.72 -6.15
CA GLY A 24 -4.45 8.93 -6.97
C GLY A 24 -4.84 8.71 -8.43
N SER A 25 -4.83 7.47 -8.93
CA SER A 25 -5.21 7.10 -10.30
C SER A 25 -6.65 6.57 -10.42
N GLY A 26 -7.41 6.53 -9.32
CA GLY A 26 -8.78 6.01 -9.31
C GLY A 26 -9.01 4.92 -8.28
N LEU A 27 -10.20 4.33 -8.33
CA LEU A 27 -10.61 3.20 -7.50
C LEU A 27 -10.56 1.91 -8.33
N ARG A 28 -9.88 0.89 -7.81
CA ARG A 28 -9.83 -0.45 -8.40
C ARG A 28 -10.53 -1.43 -7.48
N VAL A 29 -11.39 -2.28 -8.02
CA VAL A 29 -12.15 -3.29 -7.27
C VAL A 29 -11.92 -4.65 -7.89
N ALA A 30 -11.63 -5.66 -7.08
CA ALA A 30 -11.45 -7.04 -7.50
C ALA A 30 -12.38 -7.96 -6.70
N LEU A 31 -13.11 -8.81 -7.41
CA LEU A 31 -13.85 -9.93 -6.84
C LEU A 31 -12.97 -11.18 -6.87
N GLY A 32 -12.98 -11.94 -5.79
CA GLY A 32 -12.30 -13.24 -5.69
C GLY A 32 -13.12 -14.23 -4.88
N ARG A 33 -12.58 -15.42 -4.71
CA ARG A 33 -13.16 -16.47 -3.84
C ARG A 33 -12.13 -16.94 -2.82
N VAL A 34 -12.62 -17.38 -1.67
CA VAL A 34 -11.81 -18.10 -0.68
C VAL A 34 -11.32 -19.40 -1.30
N GLY A 35 -10.02 -19.68 -1.15
CA GLY A 35 -9.38 -20.89 -1.71
C GLY A 35 -8.82 -20.71 -3.14
N LEU A 36 -9.10 -19.61 -3.85
CA LEU A 36 -8.49 -19.30 -5.14
C LEU A 36 -7.40 -18.23 -5.00
N THR A 37 -6.41 -18.24 -5.89
CA THR A 37 -5.26 -17.30 -5.82
C THR A 37 -5.47 -16.00 -6.59
N GLY A 38 -6.05 -16.03 -7.78
CA GLY A 38 -6.27 -14.84 -8.62
C GLY A 38 -7.61 -14.15 -8.40
N PRO A 39 -7.83 -12.94 -8.92
CA PRO A 39 -9.16 -12.35 -9.01
C PRO A 39 -10.02 -13.13 -10.01
N LEU A 40 -11.33 -13.22 -9.76
CA LEU A 40 -12.30 -13.71 -10.73
C LEU A 40 -12.57 -12.64 -11.79
N SER A 41 -12.74 -11.42 -11.34
CA SER A 41 -12.98 -10.24 -12.19
C SER A 41 -12.50 -8.97 -11.49
N THR A 42 -12.23 -7.94 -12.29
CA THR A 42 -11.79 -6.63 -11.80
C THR A 42 -12.53 -5.53 -12.53
N THR A 43 -12.72 -4.40 -11.87
CA THR A 43 -13.21 -3.17 -12.49
C THR A 43 -12.42 -1.97 -12.01
N VAL A 44 -12.41 -0.90 -12.81
CA VAL A 44 -11.66 0.34 -12.53
C VAL A 44 -12.60 1.52 -12.68
N CYS A 45 -12.74 2.31 -11.64
CA CYS A 45 -13.37 3.62 -11.69
C CYS A 45 -12.25 4.65 -11.91
N ALA A 46 -12.23 5.29 -13.07
CA ALA A 46 -11.13 6.17 -13.47
C ALA A 46 -11.10 7.50 -12.72
N GLU A 47 -12.22 7.91 -12.10
CA GLU A 47 -12.28 9.09 -11.26
C GLU A 47 -11.64 8.81 -9.90
N PRO A 48 -10.59 9.54 -9.49
CA PRO A 48 -10.02 9.40 -8.15
C PRO A 48 -11.04 9.74 -7.07
N VAL A 49 -11.00 9.01 -5.96
CA VAL A 49 -11.85 9.33 -4.81
C VAL A 49 -11.46 10.70 -4.27
N ARG A 50 -12.45 11.54 -4.00
CA ARG A 50 -12.22 12.90 -3.50
C ARG A 50 -11.50 12.88 -2.16
N THR A 51 -10.58 13.81 -2.00
CA THR A 51 -9.82 14.01 -0.76
C THR A 51 -9.99 15.44 -0.29
N GLY A 52 -10.01 15.63 1.03
CA GLY A 52 -10.13 16.94 1.67
C GLY A 52 -9.28 17.03 2.94
N PRO A 53 -9.43 18.08 3.75
CA PRO A 53 -8.70 18.23 5.01
C PRO A 53 -8.89 17.07 5.99
N GLY A 54 -10.02 16.37 5.90
CA GLY A 54 -10.33 15.18 6.71
C GLY A 54 -9.91 13.84 6.08
N GLY A 55 -9.12 13.85 5.00
CA GLY A 55 -8.71 12.67 4.27
C GLY A 55 -9.63 12.31 3.10
N ILE A 56 -9.76 11.02 2.83
CA ILE A 56 -10.62 10.49 1.76
C ILE A 56 -12.09 10.68 2.14
N ASP A 57 -12.91 11.11 1.18
CA ASP A 57 -14.36 11.22 1.32
C ASP A 57 -14.99 9.82 1.28
N ALA A 58 -15.54 9.39 2.45
CA ALA A 58 -16.16 8.08 2.61
C ALA A 58 -17.41 7.92 1.73
N GLY A 59 -18.23 8.97 1.59
CA GLY A 59 -19.41 8.95 0.75
C GLY A 59 -19.06 8.74 -0.72
N HIS A 60 -18.13 9.53 -1.22
CA HIS A 60 -17.67 9.41 -2.62
C HIS A 60 -16.99 8.06 -2.91
N LEU A 61 -16.27 7.50 -1.93
CA LEU A 61 -15.74 6.14 -2.06
C LEU A 61 -16.86 5.10 -2.18
N LEU A 62 -17.89 5.19 -1.34
CA LEU A 62 -19.06 4.29 -1.40
C LEU A 62 -19.84 4.45 -2.71
N ASP A 63 -20.04 5.67 -3.18
CA ASP A 63 -20.74 5.96 -4.45
C ASP A 63 -20.08 5.26 -5.64
N GLN A 64 -18.75 5.09 -5.62
CA GLN A 64 -18.03 4.36 -6.66
C GLN A 64 -17.95 2.85 -6.38
N LEU A 65 -17.69 2.47 -5.13
CA LEU A 65 -17.49 1.08 -4.74
C LEU A 65 -18.73 0.22 -4.87
N LEU A 66 -19.90 0.72 -4.40
CA LEU A 66 -21.11 -0.09 -4.34
C LEU A 66 -21.63 -0.52 -5.71
N PRO A 67 -21.71 0.36 -6.74
CA PRO A 67 -22.07 -0.07 -8.10
C PRO A 67 -21.06 -1.06 -8.68
N ALA A 68 -19.75 -0.78 -8.51
CA ALA A 68 -18.69 -1.65 -8.99
C ALA A 68 -18.74 -3.06 -8.38
N ALA A 69 -18.99 -3.14 -7.07
CA ALA A 69 -19.11 -4.42 -6.37
C ALA A 69 -20.34 -5.23 -6.86
N ARG A 70 -21.49 -4.58 -7.04
CA ARG A 70 -22.71 -5.22 -7.57
C ARG A 70 -22.49 -5.75 -8.98
N GLU A 71 -21.91 -4.95 -9.87
CA GLU A 71 -21.60 -5.36 -11.24
C GLU A 71 -20.69 -6.59 -11.27
N LEU A 72 -19.65 -6.64 -10.41
CA LEU A 72 -18.76 -7.79 -10.32
C LEU A 72 -19.46 -9.05 -9.83
N LEU A 73 -20.36 -8.93 -8.86
CA LEU A 73 -21.16 -10.03 -8.33
C LEU A 73 -22.16 -10.56 -9.38
N GLU A 74 -22.84 -9.68 -10.11
CA GLU A 74 -23.77 -10.05 -11.20
C GLU A 74 -23.03 -10.81 -12.31
N ARG A 75 -21.85 -10.35 -12.71
CA ARG A 75 -21.00 -11.06 -13.69
C ARG A 75 -20.60 -12.45 -13.21
N ALA A 76 -20.24 -12.58 -11.93
CA ALA A 76 -19.86 -13.86 -11.37
C ALA A 76 -21.04 -14.84 -11.31
N ALA A 77 -22.23 -14.37 -10.92
CA ALA A 77 -23.45 -15.17 -10.91
C ALA A 77 -23.81 -15.67 -12.32
N ALA A 78 -23.76 -14.79 -13.32
CA ALA A 78 -24.03 -15.17 -14.72
C ALA A 78 -23.02 -16.20 -15.24
N SER A 79 -21.76 -16.15 -14.80
CA SER A 79 -20.72 -17.11 -15.18
C SER A 79 -20.93 -18.48 -14.53
N ASP A 80 -21.35 -18.52 -13.27
CA ASP A 80 -21.66 -19.75 -12.53
C ASP A 80 -22.90 -20.47 -13.11
N ASP A 81 -23.96 -19.71 -13.47
CA ASP A 81 -25.18 -20.25 -14.13
C ASP A 81 -24.84 -20.85 -15.50
N ALA A 82 -23.97 -20.21 -16.27
CA ALA A 82 -23.53 -20.73 -17.57
C ALA A 82 -22.70 -22.03 -17.42
N ALA A 83 -21.93 -22.17 -16.34
CA ALA A 83 -21.11 -23.36 -16.09
C ALA A 83 -21.93 -24.56 -15.57
N THR A 84 -23.02 -24.30 -14.84
CA THR A 84 -23.85 -25.34 -14.22
C THR A 84 -25.05 -25.76 -15.08
N GLY A 85 -25.39 -25.00 -16.15
CA GLY A 85 -26.53 -25.29 -17.04
C GLY A 85 -27.90 -25.12 -16.36
N THR A 86 -27.94 -24.55 -15.17
CA THR A 86 -29.18 -24.37 -14.39
C THR A 86 -29.49 -22.89 -14.37
N ALA A 87 -30.43 -22.46 -15.25
CA ALA A 87 -31.02 -21.13 -15.15
C ALA A 87 -31.86 -21.05 -13.88
N THR A 88 -31.31 -20.44 -12.85
CA THR A 88 -32.05 -20.17 -11.61
C THR A 88 -33.02 -19.04 -11.87
N THR A 89 -34.30 -19.39 -12.18
CA THR A 89 -35.44 -18.47 -12.21
C THR A 89 -35.84 -18.12 -10.76
N GLY A 90 -34.97 -17.47 -10.06
CA GLY A 90 -35.18 -16.88 -8.74
C GLY A 90 -34.28 -15.65 -8.65
N THR A 91 -34.75 -14.59 -7.99
CA THR A 91 -33.95 -13.43 -7.61
C THR A 91 -32.53 -13.93 -7.23
N ALA A 92 -31.53 -13.65 -8.09
CA ALA A 92 -30.16 -14.07 -7.86
C ALA A 92 -29.80 -13.65 -6.44
N THR A 93 -29.65 -14.61 -5.56
CA THR A 93 -29.14 -14.37 -4.21
C THR A 93 -27.73 -13.90 -4.46
N THR A 94 -27.52 -12.61 -4.37
CA THR A 94 -26.21 -11.97 -4.50
C THR A 94 -25.30 -12.75 -3.56
N GLY A 95 -24.35 -13.52 -4.08
CA GLY A 95 -23.53 -14.42 -3.28
C GLY A 95 -22.95 -13.64 -2.10
N GLU A 96 -23.07 -14.20 -0.90
CA GLU A 96 -22.64 -13.56 0.34
C GLU A 96 -21.16 -13.21 0.27
N ILE A 97 -20.84 -11.93 0.48
CA ILE A 97 -19.45 -11.46 0.57
C ILE A 97 -18.93 -11.77 1.97
N ALA A 98 -18.05 -12.76 2.08
CA ALA A 98 -17.51 -13.21 3.36
C ALA A 98 -16.58 -12.18 4.02
N ALA A 99 -15.83 -11.42 3.21
CA ALA A 99 -14.95 -10.36 3.71
C ALA A 99 -14.63 -9.34 2.61
N LEU A 100 -14.25 -8.13 3.04
CA LEU A 100 -13.83 -7.04 2.18
C LEU A 100 -12.59 -6.38 2.78
N ALA A 101 -11.59 -6.03 1.94
CA ALA A 101 -10.46 -5.24 2.37
C ALA A 101 -10.27 -4.03 1.45
N ILE A 102 -10.07 -2.85 2.03
CA ILE A 102 -9.83 -1.59 1.33
C ILE A 102 -8.44 -1.10 1.66
N GLY A 103 -7.59 -0.95 0.65
CA GLY A 103 -6.35 -0.20 0.71
C GLY A 103 -6.60 1.24 0.27
N ALA A 104 -6.16 2.21 1.06
CA ALA A 104 -6.39 3.61 0.74
C ALA A 104 -5.18 4.50 1.11
N ALA A 105 -4.79 5.37 0.17
CA ALA A 105 -3.75 6.36 0.38
C ALA A 105 -4.18 7.32 1.51
N GLY A 106 -3.25 7.66 2.43
CA GLY A 106 -3.54 8.54 3.55
C GLY A 106 -4.34 7.91 4.72
N MET A 107 -4.71 6.63 4.64
CA MET A 107 -5.44 5.92 5.70
C MET A 107 -4.71 5.97 7.04
N ALA A 108 -3.38 5.91 7.04
CA ALA A 108 -2.57 5.92 8.26
C ALA A 108 -2.65 7.25 9.02
N THR A 109 -2.81 8.38 8.33
CA THR A 109 -2.76 9.73 8.90
C THR A 109 -4.12 10.41 8.98
N LEU A 110 -4.99 10.16 8.01
CA LEU A 110 -6.28 10.87 7.84
C LEU A 110 -7.47 9.91 7.73
N GLY A 111 -7.32 8.65 8.13
CA GLY A 111 -8.34 7.61 7.96
C GLY A 111 -9.37 7.49 9.08
N GLU A 112 -9.45 8.41 10.04
CA GLU A 112 -10.37 8.30 11.19
C GLU A 112 -11.83 8.20 10.76
N ARG A 113 -12.27 9.09 9.86
CA ARG A 113 -13.64 9.05 9.31
C ARG A 113 -13.93 7.75 8.57
N LEU A 114 -13.00 7.28 7.74
CA LEU A 114 -13.19 6.03 7.02
C LEU A 114 -13.39 4.86 7.99
N ARG A 115 -12.59 4.79 9.06
CA ARG A 115 -12.71 3.73 10.08
C ARG A 115 -14.02 3.81 10.86
N ALA A 116 -14.57 5.01 11.05
CA ALA A 116 -15.84 5.21 11.74
C ALA A 116 -17.05 4.87 10.85
N GLU A 117 -17.04 5.26 9.58
CA GLU A 117 -18.21 5.24 8.70
C GLU A 117 -18.29 3.98 7.83
N LEU A 118 -17.16 3.52 7.24
CA LEU A 118 -17.21 2.45 6.23
C LEU A 118 -17.69 1.09 6.74
N PRO A 119 -17.29 0.60 7.93
CA PRO A 119 -17.73 -0.74 8.36
C PRO A 119 -19.25 -0.87 8.47
N GLY A 120 -19.93 0.13 9.05
CA GLY A 120 -21.38 0.17 9.13
C GLY A 120 -22.05 0.27 7.76
N ALA A 121 -21.61 1.23 6.94
CA ALA A 121 -22.17 1.43 5.61
C ALA A 121 -22.01 0.20 4.69
N LEU A 122 -20.89 -0.50 4.77
CA LEU A 122 -20.65 -1.72 4.00
C LEU A 122 -21.48 -2.91 4.51
N ALA A 123 -21.67 -3.01 5.82
CA ALA A 123 -22.58 -4.01 6.39
C ALA A 123 -24.03 -3.80 5.93
N ASP A 124 -24.49 -2.55 5.94
CA ASP A 124 -25.84 -2.21 5.51
C ASP A 124 -26.07 -2.39 4.00
N ALA A 125 -25.08 -1.99 3.17
CA ALA A 125 -25.24 -1.99 1.72
C ALA A 125 -24.91 -3.32 1.03
N LEU A 126 -24.00 -4.12 1.56
CA LEU A 126 -23.48 -5.36 0.97
C LEU A 126 -23.60 -6.58 1.90
N GLY A 127 -24.10 -6.43 3.12
CA GLY A 127 -24.18 -7.51 4.11
C GLY A 127 -22.80 -7.95 4.67
N VAL A 128 -21.71 -7.30 4.27
CA VAL A 128 -20.36 -7.72 4.67
C VAL A 128 -20.01 -7.23 6.07
N ARG A 129 -19.71 -8.16 6.99
CA ARG A 129 -19.37 -7.84 8.39
C ARG A 129 -17.87 -7.92 8.68
N ARG A 130 -17.11 -8.68 7.87
CA ARG A 130 -15.65 -8.79 7.99
C ARG A 130 -14.99 -7.79 7.06
N VAL A 131 -14.57 -6.66 7.64
CA VAL A 131 -13.96 -5.56 6.90
C VAL A 131 -12.55 -5.31 7.42
N ALA A 132 -11.60 -5.10 6.51
CA ALA A 132 -10.28 -4.59 6.81
C ALA A 132 -10.05 -3.27 6.08
N LEU A 133 -9.63 -2.24 6.81
CA LEU A 133 -9.22 -0.96 6.24
C LEU A 133 -7.71 -0.83 6.43
N ALA A 134 -6.99 -0.71 5.33
CA ALA A 134 -5.53 -0.75 5.31
C ALA A 134 -4.95 0.52 4.70
N ALA A 135 -3.80 0.97 5.19
CA ALA A 135 -2.98 1.90 4.46
C ALA A 135 -2.54 1.27 3.13
N ASP A 136 -2.39 2.09 2.09
CA ASP A 136 -1.92 1.66 0.75
C ASP A 136 -0.58 0.90 0.80
N ALA A 137 0.34 1.30 1.68
CA ALA A 137 1.59 0.60 1.92
C ALA A 137 1.38 -0.83 2.48
N VAL A 138 0.34 -1.07 3.28
CA VAL A 138 0.00 -2.40 3.80
C VAL A 138 -0.54 -3.30 2.70
N THR A 139 -1.41 -2.78 1.82
CA THR A 139 -1.87 -3.55 0.67
C THR A 139 -0.75 -3.77 -0.35
N ALA A 140 0.16 -2.80 -0.52
CA ALA A 140 1.38 -2.99 -1.30
C ALA A 140 2.25 -4.11 -0.72
N TYR A 141 2.44 -4.15 0.60
CA TYR A 141 3.15 -5.23 1.30
C TYR A 141 2.48 -6.59 1.08
N ALA A 142 1.18 -6.69 1.36
CA ALA A 142 0.42 -7.92 1.19
C ALA A 142 0.42 -8.43 -0.27
N GLY A 143 0.43 -7.51 -1.24
CA GLY A 143 0.57 -7.81 -2.66
C GLY A 143 1.96 -8.28 -3.04
N ALA A 144 3.00 -7.66 -2.50
CA ALA A 144 4.38 -7.93 -2.88
C ALA A 144 4.97 -9.14 -2.14
N VAL A 145 4.82 -9.20 -0.82
CA VAL A 145 5.45 -10.18 0.09
C VAL A 145 4.44 -11.22 0.60
N GLY A 146 3.17 -10.85 0.72
CA GLY A 146 2.13 -11.72 1.32
C GLY A 146 2.10 -11.61 2.84
N GLN A 147 1.88 -12.76 3.52
CA GLN A 147 1.81 -12.85 4.98
C GLN A 147 3.08 -13.48 5.57
N ARG A 148 4.24 -13.04 5.13
CA ARG A 148 5.58 -13.48 5.61
C ARG A 148 6.35 -12.30 6.19
N PRO A 149 7.36 -12.51 7.06
CA PRO A 149 8.28 -11.46 7.46
C PRO A 149 9.05 -10.92 6.25
N GLY A 150 9.32 -9.60 6.23
CA GLY A 150 10.06 -8.96 5.16
C GLY A 150 9.82 -7.46 5.10
N ALA A 151 10.19 -6.85 3.99
CA ALA A 151 9.97 -5.44 3.70
C ALA A 151 9.46 -5.23 2.26
N VAL A 152 8.74 -4.16 2.04
CA VAL A 152 8.38 -3.64 0.72
C VAL A 152 8.83 -2.19 0.60
N VAL A 153 9.37 -1.83 -0.55
CA VAL A 153 9.51 -0.43 -0.95
C VAL A 153 8.49 -0.15 -2.04
N ALA A 154 7.54 0.72 -1.72
CA ALA A 154 6.53 1.20 -2.66
C ALA A 154 6.96 2.57 -3.20
N GLY A 155 7.35 2.61 -4.47
CA GLY A 155 7.84 3.81 -5.16
C GLY A 155 6.93 4.22 -6.30
N GLY A 156 6.55 5.49 -6.30
CA GLY A 156 5.73 6.13 -7.33
C GLY A 156 6.07 7.61 -7.41
N THR A 157 5.09 8.49 -7.32
CA THR A 157 5.31 9.93 -7.11
C THR A 157 6.11 10.17 -5.83
N GLY A 158 5.71 9.54 -4.72
CA GLY A 158 6.48 9.46 -3.48
C GLY A 158 7.20 8.12 -3.33
N MET A 159 7.73 7.88 -2.11
CA MET A 159 8.39 6.63 -1.73
C MET A 159 8.13 6.34 -0.27
N ILE A 160 7.83 5.09 0.06
CA ILE A 160 7.67 4.59 1.41
C ILE A 160 8.25 3.18 1.51
N ALA A 161 8.92 2.88 2.61
CA ALA A 161 9.27 1.53 2.99
C ALA A 161 8.41 1.06 4.17
N LEU A 162 7.93 -0.17 4.11
CA LEU A 162 7.15 -0.82 5.15
C LEU A 162 7.65 -2.25 5.36
N GLY A 163 7.89 -2.62 6.60
CA GLY A 163 8.32 -3.95 6.98
C GLY A 163 7.55 -4.49 8.18
N THR A 164 7.58 -5.81 8.35
CA THR A 164 7.03 -6.49 9.52
C THR A 164 7.71 -7.82 9.78
N ASP A 165 7.82 -8.19 11.03
CA ASP A 165 8.15 -9.52 11.53
C ASP A 165 6.87 -10.36 11.83
N LEU A 166 5.70 -9.87 11.41
CA LEU A 166 4.34 -10.34 11.70
C LEU A 166 3.86 -10.05 13.13
N LYS A 167 4.61 -9.30 13.94
CA LYS A 167 4.15 -8.83 15.26
C LYS A 167 3.78 -7.36 15.21
N GLU A 168 4.61 -6.54 14.56
CA GLU A 168 4.40 -5.11 14.44
C GLU A 168 4.83 -4.60 13.06
N TRP A 169 4.36 -3.39 12.72
CA TRP A 169 4.71 -2.67 11.50
C TRP A 169 5.83 -1.69 11.76
N HIS A 170 6.85 -1.73 10.91
CA HIS A 170 7.90 -0.72 10.85
C HIS A 170 7.76 0.07 9.56
N ARG A 171 7.75 1.39 9.66
CA ARG A 171 7.65 2.30 8.53
C ARG A 171 8.87 3.21 8.48
N ALA A 172 9.43 3.41 7.29
CA ALA A 172 10.44 4.43 7.01
C ALA A 172 10.00 5.26 5.80
N ASP A 173 10.18 6.57 5.92
CA ASP A 173 9.78 7.58 4.94
C ASP A 173 8.27 7.61 4.65
N GLY A 174 7.84 8.08 3.47
CA GLY A 174 6.43 8.32 3.15
C GLY A 174 5.85 9.55 3.84
N TRP A 175 6.68 10.57 4.11
CA TRP A 175 6.29 11.83 4.79
C TRP A 175 5.81 12.91 3.82
N GLY A 176 5.69 12.58 2.53
CA GLY A 176 5.35 13.51 1.47
C GLY A 176 6.58 14.25 0.92
N HIS A 177 6.43 14.80 -0.28
CA HIS A 177 7.51 15.38 -1.08
C HIS A 177 8.24 16.59 -0.45
N LEU A 178 7.70 17.19 0.62
CA LEU A 178 8.32 18.30 1.33
C LEU A 178 9.20 17.83 2.49
N LEU A 179 8.83 16.77 3.19
CA LEU A 179 9.47 16.30 4.42
C LEU A 179 10.15 14.94 4.27
N GLY A 180 9.93 14.25 3.14
CA GLY A 180 10.44 12.92 2.88
C GLY A 180 10.25 12.52 1.43
N ASP A 181 9.78 11.28 1.21
CA ASP A 181 9.66 10.63 -0.10
C ASP A 181 11.00 10.62 -0.84
N SER A 182 12.10 10.51 -0.09
CA SER A 182 13.46 10.61 -0.59
C SER A 182 13.77 9.44 -1.53
N GLY A 183 14.20 9.75 -2.75
CA GLY A 183 14.39 8.74 -3.79
C GLY A 183 13.12 8.39 -4.59
N GLY A 184 11.94 8.95 -4.23
CA GLY A 184 10.72 8.84 -5.00
C GLY A 184 10.74 9.64 -6.31
N GLY A 185 9.72 9.46 -7.16
CA GLY A 185 9.64 10.12 -8.47
C GLY A 185 9.71 11.65 -8.39
N ALA A 186 9.00 12.26 -7.45
CA ALA A 186 9.02 13.70 -7.25
C ALA A 186 10.39 14.21 -6.78
N TRP A 187 11.08 13.44 -5.94
CA TRP A 187 12.44 13.74 -5.49
C TRP A 187 13.44 13.70 -6.65
N ILE A 188 13.41 12.63 -7.46
CA ILE A 188 14.28 12.44 -8.63
C ILE A 188 13.99 13.54 -9.66
N GLY A 189 12.72 13.77 -9.99
CA GLY A 189 12.33 14.78 -10.96
C GLY A 189 12.71 16.18 -10.53
N ARG A 190 12.54 16.55 -9.26
CA ARG A 190 12.98 17.84 -8.70
C ARG A 190 14.50 18.00 -8.80
N ALA A 191 15.27 16.96 -8.44
CA ALA A 191 16.72 17.00 -8.55
C ALA A 191 17.19 17.16 -10.01
N GLY A 192 16.51 16.47 -10.95
CA GLY A 192 16.77 16.64 -12.37
C GLY A 192 16.45 18.03 -12.91
N LEU A 193 15.31 18.60 -12.49
CA LEU A 193 14.93 19.98 -12.85
C LEU A 193 15.88 21.02 -12.23
N ASP A 194 16.33 20.83 -10.98
CA ASP A 194 17.36 21.72 -10.39
C ASP A 194 18.66 21.67 -11.21
N ALA A 195 19.10 20.48 -11.62
CA ALA A 195 20.29 20.34 -12.46
C ALA A 195 20.11 20.97 -13.85
N ALA A 196 18.92 20.90 -14.45
CA ALA A 196 18.58 21.58 -15.69
C ALA A 196 18.62 23.11 -15.53
N MET A 197 18.01 23.64 -14.47
CA MET A 197 18.04 25.09 -14.17
C MET A 197 19.44 25.59 -13.87
N ARG A 198 20.29 24.81 -13.18
CA ARG A 198 21.71 25.14 -12.99
C ARG A 198 22.46 25.26 -14.31
N ALA A 199 22.17 24.38 -15.28
CA ALA A 199 22.77 24.49 -16.61
C ALA A 199 22.27 25.73 -17.35
N HIS A 200 20.98 26.07 -17.25
CA HIS A 200 20.41 27.30 -17.78
C HIS A 200 21.11 28.54 -17.24
N ASP A 201 21.38 28.58 -15.95
CA ASP A 201 22.06 29.69 -15.25
C ASP A 201 23.59 29.69 -15.45
N GLY A 202 24.19 28.67 -16.08
CA GLY A 202 25.65 28.51 -16.16
C GLY A 202 26.33 28.15 -14.83
N ARG A 203 25.60 27.58 -13.86
CA ARG A 203 26.09 27.20 -12.53
C ARG A 203 26.71 25.79 -12.55
N ARG A 204 27.63 25.56 -11.59
CA ARG A 204 28.23 24.23 -11.38
C ARG A 204 27.16 23.19 -11.00
N GLY A 205 27.36 21.95 -11.43
CA GLY A 205 26.45 20.83 -11.16
C GLY A 205 25.20 20.85 -12.07
N GLY A 206 25.20 21.71 -13.09
CA GLY A 206 24.19 21.69 -14.12
C GLY A 206 24.40 20.56 -15.13
N SER A 207 23.32 20.13 -15.79
CA SER A 207 23.30 19.16 -16.87
C SER A 207 22.63 19.76 -18.11
N ALA A 208 23.39 19.90 -19.20
CA ALA A 208 22.87 20.36 -20.47
C ALA A 208 21.85 19.35 -21.05
N ALA A 209 22.09 18.07 -20.89
CA ALA A 209 21.19 17.01 -21.33
C ALA A 209 19.83 17.11 -20.63
N LEU A 210 19.83 17.33 -19.31
CA LEU A 210 18.57 17.53 -18.56
C LEU A 210 17.88 18.85 -18.90
N LEU A 211 18.65 19.91 -19.24
CA LEU A 211 18.07 21.17 -19.72
C LEU A 211 17.36 21.00 -21.07
N ASP A 212 17.93 20.23 -21.97
CA ASP A 212 17.29 19.92 -23.27
C ASP A 212 16.01 19.09 -23.06
N ARG A 213 16.01 18.15 -22.10
CA ARG A 213 14.81 17.39 -21.74
C ARG A 213 13.76 18.27 -21.08
N LEU A 214 14.14 19.19 -20.17
CA LEU A 214 13.23 20.18 -19.59
C LEU A 214 12.52 20.97 -20.68
N ARG A 215 13.27 21.51 -21.64
CA ARG A 215 12.71 22.30 -22.75
C ARG A 215 11.76 21.48 -23.62
N ALA A 216 12.08 20.20 -23.85
CA ALA A 216 11.22 19.31 -24.64
C ALA A 216 9.89 18.97 -23.92
N VAL A 217 9.90 18.88 -22.58
CA VAL A 217 8.73 18.47 -21.80
C VAL A 217 7.88 19.66 -21.35
N PHE A 218 8.52 20.76 -20.91
CA PHE A 218 7.85 21.88 -20.26
C PHE A 218 7.95 23.20 -21.01
N GLY A 219 8.73 23.28 -22.09
CA GLY A 219 8.99 24.53 -22.80
C GLY A 219 10.18 25.30 -22.24
N PRO A 220 10.23 26.63 -22.47
CA PRO A 220 11.34 27.47 -22.03
C PRO A 220 11.59 27.34 -20.53
N ALA A 221 12.88 27.28 -20.14
CA ALA A 221 13.24 27.04 -18.73
C ALA A 221 12.75 28.15 -17.81
N GLU A 222 12.77 29.39 -18.26
CA GLU A 222 12.30 30.58 -17.54
C GLU A 222 10.80 30.57 -17.25
N GLU A 223 10.01 29.81 -17.99
CA GLU A 223 8.55 29.67 -17.78
C GLU A 223 8.19 28.58 -16.75
N LEU A 224 9.12 27.68 -16.43
CA LEU A 224 8.88 26.56 -15.50
C LEU A 224 8.32 26.99 -14.13
N PRO A 225 8.79 28.07 -13.48
CA PRO A 225 8.22 28.52 -12.22
C PRO A 225 6.74 28.89 -12.34
N GLY A 226 6.35 29.60 -13.40
CA GLY A 226 4.95 29.98 -13.67
C GLY A 226 4.05 28.77 -13.92
N LEU A 227 4.60 27.71 -14.52
CA LEU A 227 3.89 26.47 -14.75
C LEU A 227 3.75 25.65 -13.45
N LEU A 228 4.78 25.61 -12.59
CA LEU A 228 4.84 24.68 -11.46
C LEU A 228 4.20 25.24 -10.17
N TYR A 229 4.51 26.50 -9.80
CA TYR A 229 4.13 27.04 -8.49
C TYR A 229 2.61 27.16 -8.26
N PRO A 230 1.78 27.51 -9.26
CA PRO A 230 0.33 27.60 -9.04
C PRO A 230 -0.39 26.26 -8.86
N ARG A 231 0.26 25.14 -9.22
CA ARG A 231 -0.38 23.83 -9.25
C ARG A 231 -0.55 23.23 -7.85
N SER A 232 -1.66 22.53 -7.62
CA SER A 232 -1.90 21.71 -6.43
C SER A 232 -1.28 20.30 -6.55
N ASP A 233 -1.09 19.80 -7.78
CA ASP A 233 -0.51 18.48 -8.10
C ASP A 233 0.99 18.55 -8.40
N ARG A 234 1.71 19.51 -7.85
CA ARG A 234 3.15 19.70 -8.02
C ARG A 234 3.98 18.42 -7.89
N PRO A 235 3.72 17.55 -6.89
CA PRO A 235 4.49 16.31 -6.77
C PRO A 235 4.37 15.40 -7.99
N ALA A 236 3.18 15.32 -8.61
CA ALA A 236 2.96 14.53 -9.81
C ALA A 236 3.70 15.12 -11.02
N VAL A 237 3.68 16.46 -11.15
CA VAL A 237 4.42 17.16 -12.22
C VAL A 237 5.92 16.97 -12.04
N LEU A 238 6.46 17.10 -10.83
CA LEU A 238 7.86 16.80 -10.54
C LEU A 238 8.20 15.35 -10.91
N ALA A 239 7.38 14.39 -10.49
CA ALA A 239 7.59 12.98 -10.74
C ALA A 239 7.56 12.63 -12.24
N SER A 240 6.81 13.38 -13.06
CA SER A 240 6.76 13.16 -14.51
C SER A 240 8.11 13.41 -15.20
N PHE A 241 9.03 14.13 -14.57
CA PHE A 241 10.38 14.34 -15.08
C PHE A 241 11.38 13.25 -14.68
N ALA A 242 11.05 12.37 -13.74
CA ALA A 242 11.96 11.30 -13.31
C ALA A 242 12.39 10.34 -14.44
N PRO A 243 11.50 9.92 -15.38
CA PRO A 243 11.89 9.12 -16.54
C PRO A 243 12.94 9.82 -17.43
N GLU A 244 12.90 11.15 -17.53
CA GLU A 244 13.86 11.92 -18.32
C GLU A 244 15.25 11.90 -17.68
N VAL A 245 15.32 11.91 -16.34
CA VAL A 245 16.59 11.70 -15.62
C VAL A 245 17.15 10.31 -15.90
N ALA A 246 16.31 9.29 -15.86
CA ALA A 246 16.73 7.92 -16.16
C ALA A 246 17.22 7.78 -17.62
N ALA A 247 16.55 8.42 -18.57
CA ALA A 247 16.95 8.40 -19.97
C ALA A 247 18.33 9.06 -20.21
N CYS A 248 18.70 10.07 -19.42
CA CYS A 248 20.00 10.75 -19.53
C CYS A 248 21.13 10.00 -18.80
N ALA A 249 20.84 9.16 -17.83
CA ALA A 249 21.82 8.61 -16.89
C ALA A 249 22.97 7.82 -17.55
N GLY A 250 22.74 7.20 -18.70
CA GLY A 250 23.77 6.44 -19.41
C GLY A 250 24.91 7.30 -19.99
N ALA A 251 24.65 8.58 -20.26
CA ALA A 251 25.63 9.49 -20.88
C ALA A 251 25.92 10.74 -20.03
N ASP A 252 25.11 11.02 -19.03
CA ASP A 252 25.22 12.20 -18.19
C ASP A 252 25.55 11.83 -16.73
N PRO A 253 26.74 12.22 -16.23
CA PRO A 253 27.17 11.86 -14.87
C PRO A 253 26.33 12.54 -13.77
N VAL A 254 25.68 13.69 -14.06
CA VAL A 254 24.78 14.38 -13.12
C VAL A 254 23.50 13.57 -12.96
N ALA A 255 22.88 13.17 -14.07
CA ALA A 255 21.69 12.32 -14.05
C ALA A 255 21.97 10.96 -13.38
N ALA A 256 23.09 10.32 -13.71
CA ALA A 256 23.53 9.09 -13.02
C ALA A 256 23.75 9.30 -11.51
N GLY A 257 24.31 10.45 -11.13
CA GLY A 257 24.50 10.84 -9.73
C GLY A 257 23.18 10.96 -8.95
N ILE A 258 22.17 11.57 -9.58
CA ILE A 258 20.83 11.70 -9.01
C ILE A 258 20.22 10.32 -8.75
N LEU A 259 20.30 9.39 -9.69
CA LEU A 259 19.75 8.05 -9.52
C LEU A 259 20.50 7.23 -8.47
N ARG A 260 21.82 7.37 -8.35
CA ARG A 260 22.59 6.73 -7.26
C ARG A 260 22.19 7.27 -5.88
N GLN A 261 21.97 8.59 -5.75
CA GLN A 261 21.47 9.16 -4.50
C GLN A 261 20.08 8.65 -4.17
N ALA A 262 19.18 8.60 -5.16
CA ALA A 262 17.85 8.02 -4.99
C ALA A 262 17.93 6.56 -4.52
N ALA A 263 18.82 5.77 -5.11
CA ALA A 263 19.06 4.38 -4.73
C ALA A 263 19.53 4.24 -3.28
N GLY A 264 20.44 5.12 -2.84
CA GLY A 264 20.87 5.17 -1.45
C GLY A 264 19.72 5.42 -0.48
N HIS A 265 18.89 6.43 -0.74
CA HIS A 265 17.71 6.73 0.10
C HIS A 265 16.70 5.58 0.14
N ILE A 266 16.43 4.94 -1.01
CA ILE A 266 15.55 3.78 -1.09
C ILE A 266 16.09 2.62 -0.25
N ALA A 267 17.38 2.34 -0.38
CA ALA A 267 18.03 1.23 0.34
C ALA A 267 18.11 1.49 1.86
N GLU A 268 18.39 2.73 2.28
CA GLU A 268 18.38 3.14 3.69
C GLU A 268 16.98 2.98 4.31
N ALA A 269 15.92 3.41 3.60
CA ALA A 269 14.56 3.24 4.07
C ALA A 269 14.16 1.75 4.17
N ALA A 270 14.56 0.93 3.19
CA ALA A 270 14.33 -0.51 3.24
C ALA A 270 15.07 -1.17 4.40
N ALA A 271 16.33 -0.80 4.64
CA ALA A 271 17.13 -1.34 5.72
C ALA A 271 16.57 -0.99 7.12
N ALA A 272 15.98 0.19 7.24
CA ALA A 272 15.36 0.64 8.50
C ALA A 272 14.12 -0.17 8.90
N VAL A 273 13.47 -0.86 7.96
CA VAL A 273 12.22 -1.60 8.22
C VAL A 273 12.33 -3.11 7.99
N CYS A 274 13.40 -3.57 7.35
CA CYS A 274 13.59 -4.98 7.06
C CYS A 274 13.83 -5.75 8.37
N PRO A 275 13.01 -6.74 8.73
CA PRO A 275 13.24 -7.53 9.93
C PRO A 275 14.53 -8.34 9.79
N PRO A 276 15.26 -8.56 10.92
CA PRO A 276 16.44 -9.40 10.91
C PRO A 276 16.10 -10.84 10.50
N PRO A 277 17.06 -11.59 9.95
CA PRO A 277 16.84 -13.01 9.64
C PRO A 277 16.36 -13.78 10.87
N ALA A 278 15.46 -14.75 10.65
CA ALA A 278 14.98 -15.61 11.72
C ALA A 278 16.16 -16.36 12.36
N GLY A 279 16.40 -16.15 13.67
CA GLY A 279 17.49 -16.79 14.42
C GLY A 279 18.60 -15.85 14.91
N THR A 280 18.65 -14.59 14.49
CA THR A 280 19.54 -13.58 15.06
C THR A 280 18.81 -12.80 16.16
N ALA A 281 18.74 -13.36 17.37
CA ALA A 281 18.31 -12.61 18.55
C ALA A 281 19.34 -11.50 18.80
N GLY A 282 18.89 -10.24 18.89
CA GLY A 282 19.74 -9.11 19.25
C GLY A 282 20.39 -9.32 20.63
N PRO A 283 21.50 -8.64 20.95
CA PRO A 283 22.19 -8.78 22.22
C PRO A 283 21.35 -8.17 23.36
N GLY A 284 20.47 -8.97 23.98
CA GLY A 284 19.69 -8.53 25.12
C GLY A 284 18.45 -9.38 25.41
N GLY A 285 18.59 -10.69 25.57
CA GLY A 285 17.49 -11.55 26.01
C GLY A 285 18.04 -12.84 26.59
N GLU A 286 18.04 -12.97 27.91
CA GLU A 286 18.50 -14.16 28.63
C GLU A 286 17.64 -15.38 28.27
N GLY A 287 18.34 -16.50 28.06
CA GLY A 287 17.80 -17.72 27.51
C GLY A 287 16.80 -18.43 28.41
N SER A 288 15.79 -18.97 27.80
CA SER A 288 15.03 -20.11 28.29
C SER A 288 15.32 -21.29 27.36
N LYS A 289 16.02 -22.30 27.90
CA LYS A 289 16.19 -23.61 27.25
C LYS A 289 14.87 -24.35 27.27
N GLY A 290 14.33 -24.63 26.11
CA GLY A 290 13.22 -25.53 25.91
C GLY A 290 13.56 -26.47 24.75
N ASP A 291 13.85 -27.73 25.06
CA ASP A 291 14.04 -28.84 24.11
C ASP A 291 12.76 -29.09 23.31
N GLY A 292 12.86 -29.06 22.00
CA GLY A 292 11.76 -29.44 21.09
C GLY A 292 12.19 -29.23 19.65
N ALA A 293 12.96 -30.14 19.08
CA ALA A 293 13.37 -30.13 17.68
C ALA A 293 12.15 -30.35 16.77
N ALA A 294 11.74 -29.31 16.04
CA ALA A 294 10.99 -29.43 14.79
C ALA A 294 11.97 -29.28 13.61
N PRO A 295 11.74 -29.92 12.45
CA PRO A 295 12.71 -29.97 11.35
C PRO A 295 12.97 -28.56 10.82
N SER A 296 14.21 -28.14 10.87
CA SER A 296 14.73 -26.91 10.29
C SER A 296 14.75 -27.09 8.77
N ASP A 297 13.86 -26.37 8.07
CA ASP A 297 14.12 -25.98 6.68
C ASP A 297 15.37 -25.07 6.72
N GLU A 298 16.48 -25.62 6.25
CA GLU A 298 17.73 -24.91 6.07
C GLU A 298 17.59 -23.94 4.90
N SER A 299 17.08 -22.75 5.18
CA SER A 299 17.33 -21.55 4.41
C SER A 299 17.55 -20.40 5.37
N GLY A 300 18.80 -20.23 5.82
CA GLY A 300 19.31 -19.05 6.51
C GLY A 300 19.31 -17.84 5.56
N GLU A 301 18.19 -17.59 4.90
CA GLU A 301 18.02 -16.44 4.02
C GLU A 301 17.69 -15.20 4.86
N GLY A 302 18.47 -14.16 4.67
CA GLY A 302 18.17 -12.82 5.17
C GLY A 302 16.78 -12.37 4.75
N GLY A 303 16.25 -11.31 5.36
CA GLY A 303 14.89 -10.82 5.09
C GLY A 303 14.62 -10.62 3.59
N GLU A 304 13.36 -10.78 3.18
CA GLU A 304 12.94 -10.46 1.80
C GLU A 304 12.65 -8.96 1.67
N VAL A 305 13.17 -8.31 0.62
CA VAL A 305 12.85 -6.93 0.25
C VAL A 305 12.23 -6.92 -1.14
N ALA A 306 10.95 -6.57 -1.22
CA ALA A 306 10.24 -6.46 -2.48
C ALA A 306 10.15 -5.01 -2.96
N LEU A 307 10.40 -4.79 -4.25
CA LEU A 307 10.27 -3.47 -4.90
C LEU A 307 8.96 -3.42 -5.69
N THR A 308 8.11 -2.41 -5.45
CA THR A 308 6.82 -2.24 -6.13
C THR A 308 6.54 -0.80 -6.50
N GLY A 309 5.64 -0.61 -7.46
CA GLY A 309 5.19 0.70 -7.92
C GLY A 309 5.83 1.18 -9.22
N GLY A 310 5.30 2.29 -9.73
CA GLY A 310 5.67 2.83 -11.04
C GLY A 310 7.12 3.33 -11.15
N LEU A 311 7.72 3.69 -10.01
CA LEU A 311 9.09 4.19 -9.94
C LEU A 311 10.09 3.19 -10.54
N PHE A 312 9.95 1.91 -10.23
CA PHE A 312 10.88 0.86 -10.66
C PHE A 312 10.73 0.48 -12.14
N ARG A 313 9.70 1.01 -12.83
CA ARG A 313 9.58 0.89 -14.30
C ARG A 313 10.63 1.71 -15.06
N MET A 314 11.37 2.59 -14.38
CA MET A 314 12.54 3.24 -14.98
C MET A 314 13.65 2.24 -15.33
N GLY A 315 13.58 1.01 -14.83
CA GLY A 315 14.47 -0.08 -15.19
C GLY A 315 15.87 0.04 -14.59
N GLU A 316 16.82 -0.58 -15.24
CA GLU A 316 18.21 -0.73 -14.74
C GLU A 316 18.91 0.57 -14.33
N PRO A 317 18.67 1.76 -14.95
CA PRO A 317 19.29 3.00 -14.47
C PRO A 317 19.06 3.33 -13.01
N LEU A 318 17.90 2.90 -12.45
CA LEU A 318 17.60 3.02 -11.02
C LEU A 318 17.73 1.69 -10.29
N VAL A 319 17.23 0.61 -10.86
CA VAL A 319 17.10 -0.68 -10.16
C VAL A 319 18.47 -1.32 -9.88
N ALA A 320 19.45 -1.19 -10.78
CA ALA A 320 20.79 -1.71 -10.54
C ALA A 320 21.47 -1.03 -9.33
N PRO A 321 21.55 0.32 -9.24
CA PRO A 321 22.06 0.99 -8.05
C PRO A 321 21.28 0.64 -6.76
N VAL A 322 19.96 0.48 -6.83
CA VAL A 322 19.15 0.06 -5.65
C VAL A 322 19.57 -1.33 -5.17
N ARG A 323 19.76 -2.29 -6.07
CA ARG A 323 20.22 -3.64 -5.71
C ARG A 323 21.63 -3.62 -5.12
N GLU A 324 22.54 -2.82 -5.66
CA GLU A 324 23.90 -2.65 -5.14
C GLU A 324 23.89 -2.09 -3.71
N GLU A 325 23.11 -1.04 -3.45
CA GLU A 325 23.00 -0.44 -2.12
C GLU A 325 22.30 -1.37 -1.13
N LEU A 326 21.24 -2.09 -1.55
CA LEU A 326 20.60 -3.10 -0.70
C LEU A 326 21.54 -4.24 -0.35
N ALA A 327 22.33 -4.74 -1.30
CA ALA A 327 23.34 -5.78 -1.03
C ALA A 327 24.40 -5.31 -0.03
N ARG A 328 24.74 -4.01 -0.03
CA ARG A 328 25.68 -3.41 0.92
C ARG A 328 25.08 -3.24 2.32
N LEU A 329 23.81 -2.76 2.42
CA LEU A 329 23.17 -2.45 3.69
C LEU A 329 22.51 -3.66 4.35
N LEU A 330 22.05 -4.62 3.56
CA LEU A 330 21.34 -5.82 3.98
C LEU A 330 22.02 -7.05 3.36
N PRO A 331 23.26 -7.37 3.75
CA PRO A 331 23.97 -8.56 3.22
C PRO A 331 23.17 -9.82 3.57
N GLY A 332 22.79 -10.59 2.56
CA GLY A 332 21.95 -11.78 2.71
C GLY A 332 20.44 -11.55 2.52
N ALA A 333 19.97 -10.30 2.43
CA ALA A 333 18.58 -10.05 2.06
C ALA A 333 18.32 -10.37 0.59
N ARG A 334 17.19 -11.02 0.31
CA ARG A 334 16.78 -11.32 -1.05
C ARG A 334 15.94 -10.17 -1.61
N VAL A 335 16.46 -9.49 -2.63
CA VAL A 335 15.71 -8.47 -3.36
C VAL A 335 14.84 -9.12 -4.42
N THR A 336 13.53 -8.93 -4.35
CA THR A 336 12.56 -9.56 -5.25
C THR A 336 11.69 -8.51 -5.96
N ALA A 337 11.18 -8.88 -7.13
CA ALA A 337 10.05 -8.17 -7.70
C ALA A 337 8.78 -8.51 -6.91
N ALA A 338 7.86 -7.54 -6.79
CA ALA A 338 6.58 -7.77 -6.14
C ALA A 338 5.82 -8.92 -6.83
N THR A 339 5.27 -9.86 -6.04
CA THR A 339 4.49 -10.98 -6.57
C THR A 339 3.08 -10.58 -6.99
N GLY A 340 2.61 -9.41 -6.59
CA GLY A 340 1.34 -8.78 -6.96
C GLY A 340 1.31 -7.31 -6.57
N ASP A 341 0.33 -6.62 -7.08
CA ASP A 341 0.10 -5.19 -6.85
C ASP A 341 -0.76 -4.92 -5.58
N PRO A 342 -1.01 -3.66 -5.19
CA PRO A 342 -1.83 -3.33 -4.03
C PRO A 342 -3.26 -3.90 -4.09
N LEU A 343 -3.90 -3.97 -5.25
CA LEU A 343 -5.22 -4.58 -5.42
C LEU A 343 -5.18 -6.09 -5.11
N THR A 344 -4.16 -6.78 -5.59
CA THR A 344 -3.88 -8.18 -5.24
C THR A 344 -3.68 -8.34 -3.73
N GLY A 345 -2.98 -7.38 -3.11
CA GLY A 345 -2.77 -7.35 -1.67
C GLY A 345 -4.06 -7.17 -0.87
N ALA A 346 -4.92 -6.24 -1.28
CA ALA A 346 -6.24 -6.07 -0.68
C ALA A 346 -7.06 -7.37 -0.78
N LEU A 347 -7.05 -8.02 -1.93
CA LEU A 347 -7.74 -9.29 -2.13
C LEU A 347 -7.17 -10.43 -1.27
N ARG A 348 -5.84 -10.48 -1.07
CA ARG A 348 -5.18 -11.44 -0.15
C ARG A 348 -5.59 -11.20 1.30
N ILE A 349 -5.64 -9.94 1.74
CA ILE A 349 -6.11 -9.57 3.08
C ILE A 349 -7.56 -9.99 3.27
N ALA A 350 -8.45 -9.71 2.31
CA ALA A 350 -9.85 -10.11 2.38
C ALA A 350 -10.02 -11.64 2.48
N ARG A 351 -9.25 -12.42 1.71
CA ARG A 351 -9.26 -13.89 1.79
C ARG A 351 -8.80 -14.40 3.15
N ALA A 352 -7.69 -13.87 3.64
CA ALA A 352 -7.16 -14.24 4.93
C ALA A 352 -8.13 -13.90 6.07
N LEU A 353 -8.80 -12.74 5.98
CA LEU A 353 -9.82 -12.33 6.93
C LEU A 353 -11.04 -13.27 6.89
N ALA A 354 -11.49 -13.68 5.70
CA ALA A 354 -12.58 -14.63 5.51
C ALA A 354 -12.24 -16.03 6.04
N ALA A 355 -11.02 -16.49 5.82
CA ALA A 355 -10.54 -17.78 6.28
C ALA A 355 -10.19 -17.79 7.78
N GLY A 356 -10.05 -16.65 8.42
CA GLY A 356 -9.62 -16.53 9.82
C GLY A 356 -8.12 -16.78 10.03
N ASP A 357 -7.31 -16.64 8.98
CA ASP A 357 -5.86 -16.87 8.98
C ASP A 357 -5.03 -15.60 8.71
N LEU A 358 -5.61 -14.42 8.96
CA LEU A 358 -4.93 -13.15 8.81
C LEU A 358 -3.77 -13.05 9.83
N ARG A 359 -2.54 -13.13 9.33
CA ARG A 359 -1.29 -13.09 10.12
C ARG A 359 -0.66 -11.71 10.17
N LEU A 360 -1.02 -10.82 9.24
CA LEU A 360 -0.52 -9.44 9.23
C LEU A 360 -0.93 -8.72 10.51
N PRO A 361 -0.04 -7.94 11.16
CA PRO A 361 -0.33 -7.30 12.43
C PRO A 361 -1.50 -6.32 12.30
N ARG A 362 -2.52 -6.48 13.15
CA ARG A 362 -3.58 -5.48 13.29
C ARG A 362 -3.00 -4.22 13.91
N HIS A 363 -3.40 -3.07 13.40
CA HIS A 363 -2.91 -1.79 13.88
C HIS A 363 -4.00 -0.73 13.72
N PRO A 364 -4.20 0.17 14.69
CA PRO A 364 -5.31 1.14 14.65
C PRO A 364 -5.37 2.01 13.40
N THR A 365 -4.22 2.30 12.78
CA THR A 365 -4.14 3.19 11.62
C THR A 365 -3.55 2.54 10.37
N MET A 366 -2.80 1.42 10.51
CA MET A 366 -2.16 0.75 9.37
C MET A 366 -3.02 -0.37 8.81
N LEU A 367 -3.53 -1.27 9.66
CA LEU A 367 -4.42 -2.37 9.29
C LEU A 367 -5.53 -2.49 10.34
N PHE A 368 -6.56 -1.70 10.15
CA PHE A 368 -7.72 -1.68 11.05
C PHE A 368 -8.70 -2.77 10.66
N VAL A 369 -9.00 -3.63 11.62
CA VAL A 369 -10.04 -4.66 11.53
C VAL A 369 -10.99 -4.43 12.70
N PRO A 370 -12.24 -3.98 12.46
CA PRO A 370 -13.22 -3.79 13.53
C PRO A 370 -13.42 -5.06 14.34
N SER A 371 -13.61 -4.93 15.64
CA SER A 371 -14.06 -6.05 16.48
C SER A 371 -15.50 -6.43 16.08
N GLU A 372 -15.80 -7.71 15.97
CA GLU A 372 -17.14 -8.21 15.60
C GLU A 372 -18.20 -7.99 16.71
N HIS A 373 -17.88 -7.20 17.74
CA HIS A 373 -18.86 -6.82 18.77
C HIS A 373 -19.73 -5.70 18.23
N GLY A 374 -21.05 -5.92 18.21
CA GLY A 374 -22.07 -4.96 17.78
C GLY A 374 -22.01 -3.64 18.56
N PRO A 375 -22.67 -2.59 18.11
CA PRO A 375 -22.79 -1.32 18.84
C PRO A 375 -23.66 -1.54 20.08
N GLY A 376 -23.03 -1.82 21.20
CA GLY A 376 -23.70 -2.06 22.48
C GLY A 376 -22.77 -1.71 23.63
N GLU A 377 -23.16 -0.64 24.34
CA GLU A 377 -22.67 -0.20 25.65
C GLU A 377 -21.47 0.76 25.66
N HIS A 378 -21.70 1.98 25.21
CA HIS A 378 -21.07 3.12 25.84
C HIS A 378 -21.71 3.30 27.21
N GLY A 379 -21.14 2.65 28.22
CA GLY A 379 -21.43 2.91 29.63
C GLY A 379 -21.05 4.35 29.97
N GLY A 380 -22.06 5.23 29.97
CA GLY A 380 -21.94 6.60 30.44
C GLY A 380 -21.65 6.59 31.95
N THR A 381 -20.39 6.73 32.31
CA THR A 381 -20.00 7.09 33.66
C THR A 381 -20.25 8.59 33.81
N ALA A 382 -21.47 8.95 34.23
CA ALA A 382 -21.81 10.29 34.67
C ALA A 382 -21.01 10.60 35.96
N VAL A 383 -19.97 11.39 35.80
CA VAL A 383 -19.29 12.03 36.93
C VAL A 383 -20.23 13.10 37.47
N ARG A 384 -20.88 12.79 38.60
CA ARG A 384 -21.60 13.79 39.41
C ARG A 384 -20.55 14.75 39.99
N GLY A 385 -20.51 15.95 39.47
CA GLY A 385 -19.81 17.07 40.07
C GLY A 385 -20.60 17.59 41.24
N GLU A 386 -20.07 17.50 42.46
CA GLU A 386 -20.57 18.21 43.62
C GLU A 386 -20.24 19.73 43.51
N PRO A 387 -21.14 20.62 43.92
CA PRO A 387 -20.87 22.05 43.97
C PRO A 387 -20.02 22.38 45.21
N ARG A 388 -18.81 22.91 45.03
CA ARG A 388 -18.10 23.57 46.13
C ARG A 388 -18.61 24.98 46.30
N THR A 389 -19.27 25.20 47.42
CA THR A 389 -19.50 26.52 48.05
C THR A 389 -18.24 26.93 48.81
N GLY A 390 -17.80 28.17 48.61
CA GLY A 390 -16.74 28.85 49.33
C GLY A 390 -16.16 30.01 48.52
#